data_24ff0c9bfcbc331a97dc2da6fb7c2170
#
_entry.id   24ff0c9bfcbc331a97dc2da6fb7c2170
#
_cell.length_a   1.000
_cell.length_b   1.000
_cell.length_c   1.000
_cell.angle_alpha   90.00
_cell.angle_beta   90.00
_cell.angle_gamma   90.00
#
_symmetry.space_group_name_H-M   'P 1'
#
loop_
_entity.id
_entity.type
_entity.pdbx_description
1 polymer ?
#
loop_
_entity_poly.entity_id
_entity_poly.type
_entity_poly.pdbx_seq_one_letter_code
_entity_poly.pdbx_strand_id
1 'polypeptide(L)'
;MIQSYLTKTTFNQFPLHPLVIKALETKGFVYCTPIQEQTLPLTTKGIDIAGQGQTGTGKTIAFLASTFNHLLNNDPLPDHKPNQPRAIIIAPTRELVVQIYNDALPLSEETDIKLGLAYGGDGYDKQLKMLSAGVDILIATTGRLIDYAKQNYINLGAIQVAVLDEADRMFDLGFIRDIRWIFRQMTPPQNRLTMLFSATLTHNVRELAFEYMNEPQYVEVEPEQKIGHRIKEELFFPSNEDKLALLQTLIEEEWPERSIVFANTKVACEKIWRHLVADGHRVGLLTGDIAQKKRLSILDKFTQGELDILVATDVAARGLHIPNVTHVFNYDLPDDCDDYRHRIGRTGRAGAEGYSISLACERYSQNLPAIEKAIDHSIPVSQYDPQALLSGLPTPKPFKRTNRRKPS
;
A
#
# COMPACT_ATOMS: atom_id res chain seq x y z
N MET A 1 -21.79 -17.67 -5.15
CA MET A 1 -20.64 -18.45 -4.65
C MET A 1 -19.79 -17.51 -3.80
N ILE A 2 -19.43 -17.90 -2.57
CA ILE A 2 -18.49 -17.11 -1.72
C ILE A 2 -17.14 -17.13 -2.44
N GLN A 3 -16.53 -15.97 -2.62
CA GLN A 3 -15.20 -15.88 -3.25
C GLN A 3 -14.19 -16.65 -2.39
N SER A 4 -13.24 -17.36 -3.01
CA SER A 4 -12.37 -18.37 -2.36
C SER A 4 -11.51 -17.83 -1.22
N TYR A 5 -11.33 -16.50 -1.14
CA TYR A 5 -10.54 -15.81 -0.11
C TYR A 5 -11.38 -15.31 1.09
N LEU A 6 -12.70 -15.52 1.08
CA LEU A 6 -13.59 -15.13 2.17
C LEU A 6 -13.90 -16.35 3.05
N THR A 7 -14.01 -16.11 4.34
CA THR A 7 -14.47 -17.09 5.30
C THR A 7 -16.00 -17.25 5.23
N LYS A 8 -16.56 -18.20 6.00
CA LYS A 8 -18.01 -18.33 6.12
C LYS A 8 -18.60 -17.39 7.19
N THR A 9 -17.74 -16.68 7.93
CA THR A 9 -18.12 -15.77 9.00
C THR A 9 -18.58 -14.44 8.42
N THR A 10 -19.70 -13.94 8.91
CA THR A 10 -20.25 -12.63 8.53
C THR A 10 -19.96 -11.59 9.62
N PHE A 11 -19.92 -10.29 9.23
CA PHE A 11 -19.71 -9.20 10.19
C PHE A 11 -20.78 -9.13 11.29
N ASN A 12 -22.01 -9.59 11.00
CA ASN A 12 -23.12 -9.64 11.97
C ASN A 12 -22.91 -10.62 13.13
N GLN A 13 -21.91 -11.50 13.06
CA GLN A 13 -21.58 -12.43 14.14
C GLN A 13 -20.71 -11.78 15.22
N PHE A 14 -20.22 -10.57 14.99
CA PHE A 14 -19.42 -9.83 15.96
C PHE A 14 -20.27 -8.76 16.65
N PRO A 15 -19.94 -8.37 17.89
CA PRO A 15 -20.63 -7.30 18.61
C PRO A 15 -20.22 -5.91 18.08
N LEU A 16 -20.43 -5.68 16.80
CA LEU A 16 -20.22 -4.40 16.14
C LEU A 16 -21.45 -3.51 16.29
N HIS A 17 -21.21 -2.22 16.37
CA HIS A 17 -22.30 -1.24 16.41
C HIS A 17 -23.16 -1.33 15.13
N PRO A 18 -24.52 -1.25 15.23
CA PRO A 18 -25.40 -1.43 14.08
C PRO A 18 -25.09 -0.53 12.87
N LEU A 19 -24.66 0.72 13.11
CA LEU A 19 -24.27 1.65 12.05
C LEU A 19 -23.00 1.18 11.29
N VAL A 20 -22.06 0.54 11.97
CA VAL A 20 -20.87 -0.04 11.34
C VAL A 20 -21.27 -1.20 10.43
N ILE A 21 -22.13 -2.11 10.93
CA ILE A 21 -22.65 -3.22 10.12
C ILE A 21 -23.36 -2.70 8.89
N LYS A 22 -24.26 -1.73 9.05
CA LYS A 22 -25.00 -1.11 7.94
C LYS A 22 -24.06 -0.50 6.89
N ALA A 23 -23.02 0.22 7.30
CA ALA A 23 -22.04 0.81 6.39
C ALA A 23 -21.28 -0.26 5.59
N LEU A 24 -20.87 -1.36 6.25
CA LEU A 24 -20.19 -2.48 5.60
C LEU A 24 -21.11 -3.18 4.59
N GLU A 25 -22.36 -3.45 4.95
CA GLU A 25 -23.37 -4.07 4.07
C GLU A 25 -23.66 -3.20 2.85
N THR A 26 -23.80 -1.90 3.02
CA THR A 26 -23.99 -0.92 1.92
C THR A 26 -22.86 -0.97 0.90
N LYS A 27 -21.63 -1.29 1.35
CA LYS A 27 -20.47 -1.50 0.48
C LYS A 27 -20.33 -2.93 -0.05
N GLY A 28 -21.24 -3.82 0.28
CA GLY A 28 -21.22 -5.21 -0.16
C GLY A 28 -20.28 -6.12 0.63
N PHE A 29 -19.76 -5.64 1.78
CA PHE A 29 -18.95 -6.46 2.69
C PHE A 29 -19.88 -7.29 3.59
N VAL A 30 -20.12 -8.53 3.20
CA VAL A 30 -20.98 -9.47 3.94
C VAL A 30 -20.15 -10.48 4.71
N TYR A 31 -19.19 -11.10 4.05
CA TYR A 31 -18.31 -12.12 4.60
C TYR A 31 -16.95 -11.55 4.96
N CYS A 32 -16.38 -12.06 6.05
CA CYS A 32 -15.08 -11.66 6.52
C CYS A 32 -13.94 -12.33 5.73
N THR A 33 -12.83 -11.63 5.63
CA THR A 33 -11.55 -12.25 5.30
C THR A 33 -10.94 -12.89 6.55
N PRO A 34 -9.95 -13.80 6.44
CA PRO A 34 -9.32 -14.44 7.59
C PRO A 34 -8.75 -13.46 8.62
N ILE A 35 -8.13 -12.35 8.18
CA ILE A 35 -7.61 -11.33 9.11
C ILE A 35 -8.74 -10.62 9.88
N GLN A 36 -9.86 -10.34 9.23
CA GLN A 36 -11.03 -9.72 9.87
C GLN A 36 -11.66 -10.67 10.87
N GLU A 37 -11.85 -11.94 10.50
CA GLU A 37 -12.41 -12.98 11.38
C GLU A 37 -11.60 -13.16 12.67
N GLN A 38 -10.26 -13.09 12.58
CA GLN A 38 -9.37 -13.27 13.73
C GLN A 38 -9.20 -11.98 14.57
N THR A 39 -9.23 -10.80 13.94
CA THR A 39 -8.97 -9.53 14.65
C THR A 39 -10.20 -8.94 15.31
N LEU A 40 -11.38 -8.99 14.66
CA LEU A 40 -12.60 -8.37 15.18
C LEU A 40 -13.03 -8.88 16.56
N PRO A 41 -12.95 -10.19 16.90
CA PRO A 41 -13.29 -10.68 18.23
C PRO A 41 -12.40 -10.13 19.36
N LEU A 42 -11.19 -9.73 19.03
CA LEU A 42 -10.22 -9.17 19.97
C LEU A 42 -10.43 -7.66 20.15
N THR A 43 -10.48 -6.94 19.04
CA THR A 43 -10.60 -5.47 19.05
C THR A 43 -11.94 -4.98 19.59
N THR A 44 -13.03 -5.73 19.39
CA THR A 44 -14.33 -5.42 20.00
C THR A 44 -14.35 -5.58 21.52
N LYS A 45 -13.40 -6.30 22.10
CA LYS A 45 -13.17 -6.42 23.55
C LYS A 45 -12.13 -5.41 24.07
N GLY A 46 -11.61 -4.52 23.21
CA GLY A 46 -10.55 -3.58 23.57
C GLY A 46 -9.16 -4.19 23.70
N ILE A 47 -8.92 -5.37 23.12
CA ILE A 47 -7.62 -6.04 23.15
C ILE A 47 -6.76 -5.52 22.00
N ASP A 48 -5.55 -5.09 22.30
CA ASP A 48 -4.55 -4.65 21.31
C ASP A 48 -4.13 -5.82 20.41
N ILE A 49 -3.92 -5.54 19.13
CA ILE A 49 -3.51 -6.56 18.17
C ILE A 49 -2.31 -6.13 17.32
N ALA A 50 -1.41 -7.07 17.09
CA ALA A 50 -0.38 -6.98 16.07
C ALA A 50 -0.70 -7.99 14.97
N GLY A 51 -1.27 -7.50 13.86
CA GLY A 51 -1.79 -8.32 12.75
C GLY A 51 -0.80 -8.43 11.60
N GLN A 52 -0.44 -9.66 11.23
CA GLN A 52 0.31 -9.94 10.01
C GLN A 52 -0.64 -10.29 8.87
N GLY A 53 -0.48 -9.61 7.76
CA GLY A 53 -1.21 -9.92 6.54
C GLY A 53 -0.69 -9.10 5.36
N GLN A 54 -0.67 -9.71 4.19
CA GLN A 54 -0.26 -9.06 2.96
C GLN A 54 -1.24 -7.96 2.51
N THR A 55 -0.83 -7.13 1.56
CA THR A 55 -1.73 -6.14 0.94
C THR A 55 -2.89 -6.86 0.25
N GLY A 56 -4.12 -6.38 0.44
CA GLY A 56 -5.33 -6.99 -0.15
C GLY A 56 -5.98 -8.08 0.70
N THR A 57 -5.48 -8.40 1.89
CA THR A 57 -6.09 -9.36 2.82
C THR A 57 -7.28 -8.80 3.63
N GLY A 58 -7.62 -7.51 3.45
CA GLY A 58 -8.75 -6.89 4.14
C GLY A 58 -8.40 -6.20 5.46
N LYS A 59 -7.11 -5.95 5.76
CA LYS A 59 -6.65 -5.25 6.98
C LYS A 59 -7.32 -3.90 7.17
N THR A 60 -7.44 -3.10 6.09
CA THR A 60 -8.03 -1.77 6.15
C THR A 60 -9.45 -1.80 6.73
N ILE A 61 -10.30 -2.69 6.24
CA ILE A 61 -11.66 -2.84 6.78
C ILE A 61 -11.64 -3.36 8.22
N ALA A 62 -10.71 -4.25 8.57
CA ALA A 62 -10.59 -4.75 9.95
C ALA A 62 -10.35 -3.62 10.95
N PHE A 63 -9.33 -2.78 10.70
CA PHE A 63 -9.04 -1.68 11.63
C PHE A 63 -10.04 -0.52 11.53
N LEU A 64 -10.62 -0.23 10.38
CA LEU A 64 -11.67 0.79 10.26
C LEU A 64 -12.92 0.36 11.03
N ALA A 65 -13.43 -0.86 10.81
CA ALA A 65 -14.58 -1.39 11.53
C ALA A 65 -14.34 -1.36 13.06
N SER A 66 -13.16 -1.76 13.52
CA SER A 66 -12.77 -1.72 14.93
C SER A 66 -12.72 -0.29 15.48
N THR A 67 -12.13 0.65 14.72
CA THR A 67 -12.00 2.06 15.12
C THR A 67 -13.37 2.72 15.26
N PHE A 68 -14.21 2.61 14.23
CA PHE A 68 -15.55 3.17 14.26
C PHE A 68 -16.41 2.54 15.37
N ASN A 69 -16.34 1.21 15.51
CA ASN A 69 -17.05 0.50 16.59
C ASN A 69 -16.62 1.00 17.97
N HIS A 70 -15.31 1.18 18.19
CA HIS A 70 -14.80 1.68 19.46
C HIS A 70 -15.32 3.10 19.77
N LEU A 71 -15.26 4.00 18.79
CA LEU A 71 -15.69 5.39 18.99
C LEU A 71 -17.21 5.55 19.18
N LEU A 72 -18.01 4.67 18.59
CA LEU A 72 -19.46 4.68 18.75
C LEU A 72 -19.93 4.08 20.09
N ASN A 73 -19.15 3.18 20.67
CA ASN A 73 -19.48 2.53 21.96
C ASN A 73 -18.82 3.21 23.16
N ASN A 74 -17.95 4.20 22.96
CA ASN A 74 -17.26 4.92 24.03
C ASN A 74 -17.37 6.42 23.79
N ASP A 75 -17.66 7.17 24.83
CA ASP A 75 -17.69 8.62 24.78
C ASP A 75 -16.28 9.23 24.65
N PRO A 76 -16.16 10.47 24.18
CA PRO A 76 -14.91 11.23 24.27
C PRO A 76 -14.42 11.30 25.73
N LEU A 77 -13.09 11.38 25.90
CA LEU A 77 -12.51 11.57 27.23
C LEU A 77 -13.03 12.87 27.87
N PRO A 78 -13.07 12.95 29.21
CA PRO A 78 -13.45 14.20 29.92
C PRO A 78 -12.58 15.37 29.41
N ASP A 79 -13.19 16.54 29.28
CA ASP A 79 -12.52 17.78 28.80
C ASP A 79 -11.95 17.71 27.37
N HIS A 80 -12.50 16.83 26.53
CA HIS A 80 -12.11 16.69 25.12
C HIS A 80 -12.27 18.03 24.36
N LYS A 81 -11.24 18.40 23.60
CA LYS A 81 -11.17 19.66 22.85
C LYS A 81 -11.28 19.42 21.34
N PRO A 82 -11.74 20.40 20.55
CA PRO A 82 -11.89 20.24 19.09
C PRO A 82 -10.60 19.88 18.35
N ASN A 83 -9.42 20.27 18.87
CA ASN A 83 -8.12 19.93 18.28
C ASN A 83 -7.55 18.58 18.76
N GLN A 84 -8.36 17.76 19.42
CA GLN A 84 -7.99 16.45 19.92
C GLN A 84 -8.74 15.36 19.14
N PRO A 85 -8.13 14.75 18.11
CA PRO A 85 -8.74 13.58 17.49
C PRO A 85 -8.86 12.45 18.53
N ARG A 86 -9.94 11.67 18.44
CA ARG A 86 -10.19 10.51 19.29
C ARG A 86 -9.48 9.26 18.77
N ALA A 87 -9.29 9.18 17.45
CA ALA A 87 -8.54 8.11 16.83
C ALA A 87 -7.52 8.64 15.82
N ILE A 88 -6.44 7.88 15.67
CA ILE A 88 -5.41 8.18 14.69
C ILE A 88 -5.05 6.93 13.90
N ILE A 89 -4.92 7.09 12.58
CA ILE A 89 -4.45 6.04 11.66
C ILE A 89 -3.21 6.57 10.95
N ILE A 90 -2.08 5.90 11.15
CA ILE A 90 -0.79 6.31 10.62
C ILE A 90 -0.37 5.34 9.53
N ALA A 91 -0.02 5.87 8.36
CA ALA A 91 0.48 5.09 7.24
C ALA A 91 1.73 5.74 6.62
N PRO A 92 2.65 4.94 6.01
CA PRO A 92 3.96 5.44 5.56
C PRO A 92 3.89 6.36 4.36
N THR A 93 2.85 6.25 3.53
CA THR A 93 2.76 6.97 2.26
C THR A 93 1.49 7.80 2.16
N ARG A 94 1.58 8.86 1.36
CA ARG A 94 0.45 9.77 1.10
C ARG A 94 -0.69 9.07 0.38
N GLU A 95 -0.34 8.19 -0.55
CA GLU A 95 -1.28 7.40 -1.33
C GLU A 95 -2.10 6.48 -0.44
N LEU A 96 -1.42 5.78 0.47
CA LEU A 96 -2.10 4.88 1.41
C LEU A 96 -3.01 5.64 2.37
N VAL A 97 -2.55 6.79 2.88
CA VAL A 97 -3.38 7.67 3.73
C VAL A 97 -4.64 8.14 3.00
N VAL A 98 -4.53 8.54 1.72
CA VAL A 98 -5.68 8.93 0.89
C VAL A 98 -6.59 7.75 0.63
N GLN A 99 -6.04 6.56 0.37
CA GLN A 99 -6.82 5.35 0.17
C GLN A 99 -7.60 4.98 1.43
N ILE A 100 -6.94 4.90 2.60
CA ILE A 100 -7.61 4.62 3.89
C ILE A 100 -8.72 5.63 4.16
N TYR A 101 -8.48 6.91 3.85
CA TYR A 101 -9.50 7.95 3.99
C TYR A 101 -10.73 7.67 3.11
N ASN A 102 -10.52 7.31 1.84
CA ASN A 102 -11.61 6.97 0.91
C ASN A 102 -12.37 5.72 1.36
N ASP A 103 -11.66 4.72 1.89
CA ASP A 103 -12.27 3.50 2.43
C ASP A 103 -13.07 3.79 3.72
N ALA A 104 -12.70 4.82 4.48
CA ALA A 104 -13.40 5.25 5.69
C ALA A 104 -14.64 6.13 5.43
N LEU A 105 -14.73 6.80 4.26
CA LEU A 105 -15.84 7.70 3.94
C LEU A 105 -17.24 7.06 4.13
N PRO A 106 -17.51 5.83 3.65
CA PRO A 106 -18.83 5.22 3.82
C PRO A 106 -19.20 4.98 5.28
N LEU A 107 -18.22 4.65 6.13
CA LEU A 107 -18.49 4.51 7.58
C LEU A 107 -18.74 5.87 8.21
N SER A 108 -18.03 6.91 7.79
CA SER A 108 -18.23 8.28 8.26
C SER A 108 -19.63 8.80 7.91
N GLU A 109 -20.09 8.56 6.67
CA GLU A 109 -21.40 8.97 6.19
C GLU A 109 -22.56 8.33 6.98
N GLU A 110 -22.40 7.07 7.42
CA GLU A 110 -23.43 6.36 8.20
C GLU A 110 -23.37 6.66 9.71
N THR A 111 -22.27 7.22 10.22
CA THR A 111 -22.01 7.32 11.68
C THR A 111 -21.85 8.75 12.20
N ASP A 112 -21.85 9.74 11.33
CA ASP A 112 -21.54 11.15 11.64
C ASP A 112 -20.15 11.38 12.28
N ILE A 113 -19.27 10.37 12.27
CA ILE A 113 -17.88 10.48 12.72
C ILE A 113 -17.07 11.29 11.71
N LYS A 114 -16.45 12.37 12.15
CA LYS A 114 -15.72 13.31 11.31
C LYS A 114 -14.31 12.80 11.00
N LEU A 115 -14.00 12.69 9.71
CA LEU A 115 -12.68 12.29 9.23
C LEU A 115 -11.77 13.48 8.97
N GLY A 116 -10.52 13.32 9.34
CA GLY A 116 -9.42 14.22 9.01
C GLY A 116 -8.34 13.53 8.17
N LEU A 117 -7.71 14.29 7.27
CA LEU A 117 -6.66 13.80 6.38
C LEU A 117 -5.45 14.73 6.46
N ALA A 118 -4.26 14.18 6.82
CA ALA A 118 -3.04 14.96 6.99
C ALA A 118 -1.83 14.30 6.32
N TYR A 119 -1.37 14.87 5.19
CA TYR A 119 -0.17 14.43 4.49
C TYR A 119 0.62 15.60 3.88
N GLY A 120 1.91 15.39 3.65
CA GLY A 120 2.80 16.43 3.14
C GLY A 120 2.65 16.67 1.62
N GLY A 121 3.09 17.84 1.15
CA GLY A 121 3.26 18.16 -0.28
C GLY A 121 2.10 18.84 -0.95
N ASP A 122 0.93 18.97 -0.32
CA ASP A 122 -0.22 19.70 -0.86
C ASP A 122 -1.19 20.13 0.25
N GLY A 123 -1.97 21.19 -0.03
CA GLY A 123 -3.17 21.54 0.72
C GLY A 123 -3.00 21.92 2.20
N TYR A 124 -1.86 22.50 2.61
CA TYR A 124 -1.59 22.85 4.01
C TYR A 124 -2.73 23.63 4.66
N ASP A 125 -3.15 24.75 4.06
CA ASP A 125 -4.22 25.59 4.61
C ASP A 125 -5.58 24.90 4.62
N LYS A 126 -5.86 24.07 3.59
CA LYS A 126 -7.10 23.28 3.52
C LYS A 126 -7.16 22.25 4.64
N GLN A 127 -6.03 21.57 4.89
CA GLN A 127 -5.93 20.59 5.97
C GLN A 127 -6.07 21.28 7.35
N LEU A 128 -5.47 22.45 7.55
CA LEU A 128 -5.62 23.23 8.79
C LEU A 128 -7.07 23.64 9.04
N LYS A 129 -7.79 24.13 8.02
CA LYS A 129 -9.21 24.49 8.15
C LYS A 129 -10.06 23.28 8.57
N MET A 130 -9.79 22.11 8.00
CA MET A 130 -10.48 20.88 8.36
C MET A 130 -10.19 20.49 9.82
N LEU A 131 -8.93 20.53 10.26
CA LEU A 131 -8.54 20.23 11.64
C LEU A 131 -9.15 21.22 12.64
N SER A 132 -9.20 22.50 12.28
CA SER A 132 -9.82 23.54 13.12
C SER A 132 -11.33 23.36 13.32
N ALA A 133 -12.01 22.71 12.37
CA ALA A 133 -13.41 22.36 12.49
C ALA A 133 -13.67 21.18 13.45
N GLY A 134 -12.60 20.52 13.92
CA GLY A 134 -12.65 19.32 14.73
C GLY A 134 -12.82 18.05 13.90
N VAL A 135 -12.03 17.03 14.21
CA VAL A 135 -12.08 15.70 13.59
C VAL A 135 -12.03 14.63 14.66
N ASP A 136 -12.77 13.55 14.47
CA ASP A 136 -12.78 12.40 15.38
C ASP A 136 -11.68 11.40 15.03
N ILE A 137 -11.52 11.10 13.74
CA ILE A 137 -10.49 10.19 13.23
C ILE A 137 -9.54 10.98 12.33
N LEU A 138 -8.26 11.02 12.67
CA LEU A 138 -7.22 11.62 11.84
C LEU A 138 -6.41 10.54 11.14
N ILE A 139 -6.37 10.56 9.81
CA ILE A 139 -5.60 9.65 8.96
C ILE A 139 -4.40 10.43 8.43
N ALA A 140 -3.17 9.99 8.76
CA ALA A 140 -2.01 10.85 8.57
C ALA A 140 -0.72 10.11 8.15
N THR A 141 0.16 10.82 7.44
CA THR A 141 1.57 10.44 7.34
C THR A 141 2.37 10.99 8.51
N THR A 142 3.40 10.27 8.95
CA THR A 142 4.23 10.61 10.12
C THR A 142 4.72 12.05 10.13
N GLY A 143 5.36 12.51 9.05
CA GLY A 143 5.97 13.84 9.00
C GLY A 143 4.97 15.00 9.14
N ARG A 144 3.79 14.92 8.49
CA ARG A 144 2.76 15.96 8.58
C ARG A 144 2.05 15.94 9.93
N LEU A 145 1.87 14.75 10.50
CA LEU A 145 1.32 14.59 11.85
C LEU A 145 2.21 15.28 12.89
N ILE A 146 3.52 15.03 12.84
CA ILE A 146 4.49 15.66 13.75
C ILE A 146 4.52 17.17 13.57
N ASP A 147 4.50 17.65 12.33
CA ASP A 147 4.47 19.07 12.02
C ASP A 147 3.27 19.76 12.69
N TYR A 148 2.08 19.21 12.53
CA TYR A 148 0.87 19.78 13.14
C TYR A 148 0.85 19.65 14.67
N ALA A 149 1.37 18.56 15.23
CA ALA A 149 1.44 18.39 16.69
C ALA A 149 2.45 19.35 17.31
N LYS A 150 3.63 19.56 16.71
CA LYS A 150 4.63 20.51 17.19
C LYS A 150 4.15 21.98 17.13
N GLN A 151 3.28 22.30 16.18
CA GLN A 151 2.67 23.62 16.06
C GLN A 151 1.40 23.78 16.89
N ASN A 152 1.01 22.77 17.71
CA ASN A 152 -0.18 22.73 18.53
C ASN A 152 -1.52 22.84 17.75
N TYR A 153 -1.51 22.56 16.45
CA TYR A 153 -2.76 22.47 15.67
C TYR A 153 -3.57 21.22 16.04
N ILE A 154 -2.88 20.16 16.49
CA ILE A 154 -3.50 18.96 17.03
C ILE A 154 -2.83 18.57 18.36
N ASN A 155 -3.61 17.95 19.23
CA ASN A 155 -3.13 17.38 20.49
C ASN A 155 -3.53 15.91 20.57
N LEU A 156 -2.54 15.03 20.71
CA LEU A 156 -2.71 13.58 20.70
C LEU A 156 -3.04 12.98 22.09
N GLY A 157 -3.14 13.81 23.14
CA GLY A 157 -3.36 13.36 24.51
C GLY A 157 -4.76 12.77 24.80
N ALA A 158 -5.69 12.79 23.81
CA ALA A 158 -7.04 12.24 23.95
C ALA A 158 -7.29 11.06 22.99
N ILE A 159 -6.25 10.44 22.45
CA ILE A 159 -6.38 9.30 21.54
C ILE A 159 -6.93 8.09 22.29
N GLN A 160 -8.06 7.57 21.84
CA GLN A 160 -8.71 6.34 22.32
C GLN A 160 -8.39 5.15 21.43
N VAL A 161 -8.08 5.38 20.13
CA VAL A 161 -7.67 4.34 19.17
C VAL A 161 -6.46 4.80 18.38
N ALA A 162 -5.42 3.96 18.33
CA ALA A 162 -4.24 4.19 17.49
C ALA A 162 -4.05 3.01 16.52
N VAL A 163 -3.90 3.32 15.24
CA VAL A 163 -3.61 2.34 14.19
C VAL A 163 -2.30 2.68 13.51
N LEU A 164 -1.44 1.68 13.35
CA LEU A 164 -0.23 1.76 12.56
C LEU A 164 -0.34 0.75 11.42
N ASP A 165 -0.45 1.21 10.18
CA ASP A 165 -0.51 0.33 9.01
C ASP A 165 0.81 0.34 8.23
N GLU A 166 1.18 -0.81 7.67
CA GLU A 166 2.47 -1.06 7.01
C GLU A 166 3.67 -0.72 7.92
N ALA A 167 3.67 -1.26 9.16
CA ALA A 167 4.69 -0.95 10.16
C ALA A 167 6.11 -1.33 9.70
N ASP A 168 6.30 -2.51 9.09
CA ASP A 168 7.58 -2.95 8.51
C ASP A 168 8.14 -1.91 7.55
N ARG A 169 7.29 -1.38 6.68
CA ARG A 169 7.70 -0.36 5.74
C ARG A 169 8.09 0.97 6.38
N MET A 170 7.50 1.31 7.53
CA MET A 170 7.91 2.50 8.27
C MET A 170 9.33 2.36 8.81
N PHE A 171 9.77 1.13 9.15
CA PHE A 171 11.17 0.84 9.48
C PHE A 171 12.08 1.03 8.27
N ASP A 172 11.73 0.48 7.11
CA ASP A 172 12.51 0.60 5.86
C ASP A 172 12.70 2.06 5.43
N LEU A 173 11.70 2.90 5.66
CA LEU A 173 11.73 4.33 5.37
C LEU A 173 12.41 5.18 6.45
N GLY A 174 12.86 4.56 7.55
CA GLY A 174 13.55 5.23 8.65
C GLY A 174 12.65 6.06 9.58
N PHE A 175 11.33 5.84 9.56
CA PHE A 175 10.37 6.62 10.37
C PHE A 175 10.24 6.16 11.82
N ILE A 176 11.04 5.18 12.26
CA ILE A 176 10.91 4.62 13.61
C ILE A 176 11.04 5.66 14.73
N ARG A 177 11.96 6.64 14.58
CA ARG A 177 12.11 7.71 15.56
C ARG A 177 10.88 8.61 15.63
N ASP A 178 10.26 8.87 14.48
CA ASP A 178 9.05 9.66 14.35
C ASP A 178 7.86 8.96 14.98
N ILE A 179 7.71 7.65 14.74
CA ILE A 179 6.66 6.83 15.34
C ILE A 179 6.79 6.78 16.86
N ARG A 180 8.00 6.54 17.38
CA ARG A 180 8.26 6.55 18.82
C ARG A 180 7.92 7.90 19.45
N TRP A 181 8.23 9.00 18.76
CA TRP A 181 7.86 10.34 19.22
C TRP A 181 6.34 10.51 19.25
N ILE A 182 5.62 10.11 18.20
CA ILE A 182 4.16 10.22 18.11
C ILE A 182 3.48 9.42 19.23
N PHE A 183 3.86 8.17 19.44
CA PHE A 183 3.26 7.32 20.48
C PHE A 183 3.45 7.88 21.90
N ARG A 184 4.57 8.58 22.15
CA ARG A 184 4.82 9.25 23.44
C ARG A 184 3.93 10.47 23.70
N GLN A 185 3.29 11.03 22.67
CA GLN A 185 2.35 12.14 22.80
C GLN A 185 0.92 11.67 23.04
N MET A 186 0.64 10.37 22.86
CA MET A 186 -0.69 9.81 23.01
C MET A 186 -1.00 9.41 24.44
N THR A 187 -2.28 9.13 24.68
CA THR A 187 -2.78 8.45 25.88
C THR A 187 -1.94 7.19 26.18
N PRO A 188 -1.69 6.84 27.45
CA PRO A 188 -0.97 5.61 27.80
C PRO A 188 -1.58 4.36 27.14
N PRO A 189 -0.77 3.34 26.80
CA PRO A 189 -1.26 2.14 26.10
C PRO A 189 -2.46 1.46 26.75
N GLN A 190 -2.51 1.45 28.10
CA GLN A 190 -3.59 0.82 28.86
C GLN A 190 -4.95 1.54 28.71
N ASN A 191 -4.94 2.78 28.25
CA ASN A 191 -6.13 3.63 28.13
C ASN A 191 -6.54 3.86 26.67
N ARG A 192 -6.00 3.09 25.72
CA ARG A 192 -6.37 3.17 24.32
C ARG A 192 -6.35 1.77 23.69
N LEU A 193 -7.11 1.59 22.64
CA LEU A 193 -6.98 0.43 21.75
C LEU A 193 -5.87 0.71 20.73
N THR A 194 -4.86 -0.16 20.64
CA THR A 194 -3.79 -0.01 19.66
C THR A 194 -3.79 -1.20 18.70
N MET A 195 -3.80 -0.91 17.40
CA MET A 195 -3.76 -1.91 16.33
C MET A 195 -2.54 -1.65 15.44
N LEU A 196 -1.67 -2.64 15.29
CA LEU A 196 -0.52 -2.60 14.41
C LEU A 196 -0.72 -3.62 13.30
N PHE A 197 -0.59 -3.19 12.05
CA PHE A 197 -0.65 -4.08 10.89
C PHE A 197 0.63 -3.99 10.08
N SER A 198 1.11 -5.16 9.63
CA SER A 198 2.35 -5.29 8.88
C SER A 198 2.26 -6.46 7.89
N ALA A 199 3.04 -6.44 6.82
CA ALA A 199 3.19 -7.60 5.96
C ALA A 199 4.08 -8.66 6.63
N THR A 200 5.03 -8.22 7.47
CA THR A 200 5.95 -9.07 8.21
C THR A 200 6.04 -8.63 9.67
N LEU A 201 6.01 -9.58 10.61
CA LEU A 201 6.23 -9.33 12.05
C LEU A 201 7.72 -9.55 12.40
N THR A 202 8.59 -8.74 11.82
CA THR A 202 10.02 -8.76 12.11
C THR A 202 10.30 -8.47 13.59
N HIS A 203 11.53 -8.76 14.05
CA HIS A 203 11.95 -8.43 15.43
C HIS A 203 11.69 -6.95 15.78
N ASN A 204 12.01 -6.05 14.87
CA ASN A 204 11.82 -4.60 15.08
C ASN A 204 10.33 -4.22 15.22
N VAL A 205 9.44 -4.85 14.44
CA VAL A 205 7.99 -4.63 14.52
C VAL A 205 7.44 -5.16 15.84
N ARG A 206 7.91 -6.34 16.29
CA ARG A 206 7.53 -6.93 17.60
C ARG A 206 8.05 -6.07 18.76
N GLU A 207 9.27 -5.52 18.68
CA GLU A 207 9.82 -4.58 19.65
C GLU A 207 8.94 -3.34 19.79
N LEU A 208 8.52 -2.74 18.67
CA LEU A 208 7.62 -1.58 18.67
C LEU A 208 6.27 -1.91 19.31
N ALA A 209 5.71 -3.08 19.01
CA ALA A 209 4.47 -3.54 19.64
C ALA A 209 4.65 -3.70 21.16
N PHE A 210 5.74 -4.30 21.62
CA PHE A 210 6.05 -4.44 23.03
C PHE A 210 6.21 -3.09 23.74
N GLU A 211 6.85 -2.09 23.10
CA GLU A 211 7.08 -0.78 23.69
C GLU A 211 5.80 0.07 23.85
N TYR A 212 4.85 -0.03 22.91
CA TYR A 212 3.76 0.94 22.79
C TYR A 212 2.35 0.37 22.80
N MET A 213 2.20 -0.94 22.97
CA MET A 213 0.91 -1.62 23.03
C MET A 213 0.70 -2.29 24.40
N ASN A 214 -0.56 -2.53 24.75
CA ASN A 214 -0.96 -3.16 26.01
C ASN A 214 -1.19 -4.66 25.81
N GLU A 215 -0.17 -5.49 26.06
CA GLU A 215 -0.24 -6.96 25.94
C GLU A 215 -0.87 -7.43 24.62
N PRO A 216 -0.33 -7.00 23.45
CA PRO A 216 -0.97 -7.24 22.18
C PRO A 216 -1.08 -8.72 21.84
N GLN A 217 -2.22 -9.13 21.28
CA GLN A 217 -2.35 -10.44 20.67
C GLN A 217 -1.78 -10.42 19.26
N TYR A 218 -0.95 -11.41 18.95
CA TYR A 218 -0.38 -11.57 17.62
C TYR A 218 -1.34 -12.39 16.75
N VAL A 219 -1.81 -11.78 15.66
CA VAL A 219 -2.69 -12.43 14.69
C VAL A 219 -1.90 -12.62 13.40
N GLU A 220 -1.55 -13.85 13.11
CA GLU A 220 -0.81 -14.21 11.91
C GLU A 220 -1.76 -14.96 10.98
N VAL A 221 -2.16 -14.29 9.91
CA VAL A 221 -2.86 -14.98 8.82
C VAL A 221 -1.79 -15.47 7.87
N GLU A 222 -1.61 -16.79 7.88
CA GLU A 222 -0.79 -17.41 6.85
C GLU A 222 -1.30 -16.93 5.49
N PRO A 223 -0.41 -16.49 4.58
CA PRO A 223 -0.80 -16.33 3.20
C PRO A 223 -1.49 -17.65 2.82
N GLU A 224 -2.71 -17.60 2.28
CA GLU A 224 -3.29 -18.82 1.72
C GLU A 224 -2.16 -19.52 0.98
N GLN A 225 -1.81 -20.72 1.47
CA GLN A 225 -0.74 -21.51 0.86
C GLN A 225 -0.94 -21.40 -0.62
N LYS A 226 0.08 -20.77 -1.31
CA LYS A 226 0.10 -20.64 -2.77
C LYS A 226 -0.29 -19.27 -3.37
N ILE A 227 0.27 -18.16 -2.86
CA ILE A 227 0.48 -17.02 -3.78
C ILE A 227 1.32 -17.51 -4.98
N GLY A 228 2.30 -18.36 -4.75
CA GLY A 228 3.08 -18.99 -5.81
C GLY A 228 2.29 -19.93 -6.75
N HIS A 229 1.11 -20.44 -6.37
CA HIS A 229 0.30 -21.28 -7.28
C HIS A 229 -0.68 -20.49 -8.14
N ARG A 230 -0.91 -19.21 -7.87
CA ARG A 230 -1.80 -18.36 -8.69
C ARG A 230 -1.03 -17.34 -9.52
N ILE A 231 0.27 -17.18 -9.26
CA ILE A 231 1.15 -16.35 -10.09
C ILE A 231 1.98 -17.29 -10.94
N LYS A 232 1.76 -17.24 -12.24
CA LYS A 232 2.64 -17.90 -13.21
C LYS A 232 3.89 -17.04 -13.37
N GLU A 233 5.03 -17.60 -13.00
CA GLU A 233 6.31 -16.90 -13.05
C GLU A 233 7.12 -17.39 -14.23
N GLU A 234 7.76 -16.45 -14.94
CA GLU A 234 8.70 -16.74 -16.04
C GLU A 234 9.96 -15.89 -15.91
N LEU A 235 11.08 -16.46 -16.27
CA LEU A 235 12.39 -15.84 -16.24
C LEU A 235 13.07 -15.92 -17.58
N PHE A 236 13.52 -14.77 -18.09
CA PHE A 236 14.33 -14.67 -19.32
C PHE A 236 15.71 -14.12 -18.99
N PHE A 237 16.72 -14.53 -19.78
CA PHE A 237 18.10 -14.04 -19.68
C PHE A 237 18.48 -13.23 -20.92
N PRO A 238 17.92 -12.04 -21.12
CA PRO A 238 18.29 -11.19 -22.25
C PRO A 238 19.66 -10.54 -22.04
N SER A 239 20.35 -10.22 -23.16
CA SER A 239 21.41 -9.25 -23.12
C SER A 239 20.90 -7.86 -22.71
N ASN A 240 21.78 -6.98 -22.23
CA ASN A 240 21.38 -5.60 -21.92
C ASN A 240 20.84 -4.85 -23.15
N GLU A 241 21.28 -5.22 -24.35
CA GLU A 241 20.85 -4.60 -25.61
C GLU A 241 19.46 -5.08 -26.03
N ASP A 242 19.16 -6.37 -25.89
CA ASP A 242 17.88 -6.97 -26.27
C ASP A 242 16.76 -6.69 -25.27
N LYS A 243 17.12 -6.38 -24.05
CA LYS A 243 16.21 -6.30 -22.91
C LYS A 243 14.97 -5.44 -23.13
N LEU A 244 15.13 -4.29 -23.79
CA LEU A 244 14.00 -3.40 -24.08
C LEU A 244 13.13 -3.95 -25.20
N ALA A 245 13.74 -4.46 -26.26
CA ALA A 245 13.00 -5.08 -27.36
C ALA A 245 12.23 -6.32 -26.90
N LEU A 246 12.84 -7.14 -26.03
CA LEU A 246 12.16 -8.29 -25.41
C LEU A 246 10.97 -7.85 -24.55
N LEU A 247 11.11 -6.81 -23.72
CA LEU A 247 9.96 -6.29 -22.95
C LEU A 247 8.82 -5.88 -23.86
N GLN A 248 9.10 -5.17 -24.96
CA GLN A 248 8.06 -4.73 -25.91
C GLN A 248 7.43 -5.92 -26.63
N THR A 249 8.23 -6.91 -27.05
CA THR A 249 7.74 -8.16 -27.65
C THR A 249 6.81 -8.90 -26.69
N LEU A 250 7.22 -9.08 -25.44
CA LEU A 250 6.39 -9.76 -24.42
C LEU A 250 5.09 -9.01 -24.10
N ILE A 251 5.10 -7.67 -24.10
CA ILE A 251 3.87 -6.88 -23.92
C ILE A 251 2.92 -7.08 -25.09
N GLU A 252 3.41 -7.17 -26.32
CA GLU A 252 2.59 -7.42 -27.51
C GLU A 252 2.07 -8.87 -27.57
N GLU A 253 2.87 -9.84 -27.15
CA GLU A 253 2.49 -11.27 -27.16
C GLU A 253 1.47 -11.59 -26.07
N GLU A 254 1.69 -11.13 -24.83
CA GLU A 254 0.82 -11.40 -23.69
C GLU A 254 -0.44 -10.54 -23.67
N TRP A 255 -0.42 -9.39 -24.37
CA TRP A 255 -1.52 -8.44 -24.44
C TRP A 255 -2.19 -8.17 -23.07
N PRO A 256 -1.41 -7.72 -22.06
CA PRO A 256 -1.90 -7.61 -20.71
C PRO A 256 -3.01 -6.56 -20.59
N GLU A 257 -4.12 -6.91 -19.96
CA GLU A 257 -5.20 -5.95 -19.70
C GLU A 257 -4.71 -4.79 -18.83
N ARG A 258 -3.92 -5.10 -17.80
CA ARG A 258 -3.24 -4.11 -16.92
C ARG A 258 -1.90 -4.64 -16.45
N SER A 259 -0.86 -3.86 -16.63
CA SER A 259 0.47 -4.28 -16.23
C SER A 259 1.27 -3.23 -15.46
N ILE A 260 2.22 -3.72 -14.65
CA ILE A 260 3.22 -2.87 -14.01
C ILE A 260 4.60 -3.34 -14.46
N VAL A 261 5.41 -2.40 -14.94
CA VAL A 261 6.82 -2.63 -15.29
C VAL A 261 7.70 -2.01 -14.21
N PHE A 262 8.47 -2.83 -13.53
CA PHE A 262 9.41 -2.40 -12.49
C PHE A 262 10.83 -2.26 -13.03
N ALA A 263 11.48 -1.15 -12.74
CA ALA A 263 12.90 -0.96 -12.97
C ALA A 263 13.58 -0.29 -11.76
N ASN A 264 14.85 -0.64 -11.51
CA ASN A 264 15.55 -0.23 -10.30
C ASN A 264 15.92 1.27 -10.29
N THR A 265 15.98 1.92 -11.46
CA THR A 265 16.39 3.32 -11.56
C THR A 265 15.35 4.20 -12.26
N LYS A 266 15.28 5.47 -11.85
CA LYS A 266 14.42 6.48 -12.50
C LYS A 266 14.74 6.64 -13.98
N VAL A 267 16.03 6.54 -14.34
CA VAL A 267 16.49 6.67 -15.74
C VAL A 267 15.99 5.51 -16.59
N ALA A 268 16.05 4.28 -16.05
CA ALA A 268 15.50 3.11 -16.74
C ALA A 268 13.99 3.23 -16.90
N CYS A 269 13.26 3.63 -15.84
CA CYS A 269 11.81 3.86 -15.92
C CYS A 269 11.45 4.91 -16.98
N GLU A 270 12.19 6.02 -17.06
CA GLU A 270 11.95 7.05 -18.05
C GLU A 270 12.23 6.55 -19.48
N LYS A 271 13.31 5.78 -19.67
CA LYS A 271 13.64 5.15 -20.95
C LYS A 271 12.51 4.21 -21.40
N ILE A 272 12.09 3.28 -20.55
CA ILE A 272 11.01 2.34 -20.84
C ILE A 272 9.71 3.08 -21.18
N TRP A 273 9.30 4.01 -20.31
CA TRP A 273 8.10 4.80 -20.51
C TRP A 273 8.05 5.52 -21.86
N ARG A 274 9.18 6.13 -22.28
CA ARG A 274 9.27 6.84 -23.56
C ARG A 274 9.11 5.90 -24.75
N HIS A 275 9.71 4.73 -24.70
CA HIS A 275 9.60 3.76 -25.77
C HIS A 275 8.18 3.22 -25.89
N LEU A 276 7.57 2.82 -24.78
CA LEU A 276 6.20 2.32 -24.78
C LEU A 276 5.18 3.38 -25.22
N VAL A 277 5.38 4.65 -24.85
CA VAL A 277 4.53 5.77 -25.34
C VAL A 277 4.74 5.99 -26.84
N ALA A 278 5.98 5.92 -27.33
CA ALA A 278 6.27 6.05 -28.75
C ALA A 278 5.65 4.92 -29.60
N ASP A 279 5.55 3.73 -29.00
CA ASP A 279 4.91 2.54 -29.56
C ASP A 279 3.36 2.57 -29.52
N GLY A 280 2.80 3.60 -28.89
CA GLY A 280 1.35 3.85 -28.89
C GLY A 280 0.61 3.34 -27.64
N HIS A 281 1.30 2.76 -26.66
CA HIS A 281 0.68 2.31 -25.43
C HIS A 281 0.23 3.47 -24.53
N ARG A 282 -0.82 3.24 -23.74
CA ARG A 282 -1.32 4.16 -22.70
C ARG A 282 -0.55 3.95 -21.40
N VAL A 283 0.54 4.68 -21.20
CA VAL A 283 1.53 4.42 -20.15
C VAL A 283 1.63 5.54 -19.14
N GLY A 284 1.57 5.21 -17.85
CA GLY A 284 1.87 6.10 -16.74
C GLY A 284 3.30 5.88 -16.21
N LEU A 285 3.99 6.95 -15.83
CA LEU A 285 5.30 6.90 -15.18
C LEU A 285 5.20 7.29 -13.72
N LEU A 286 5.69 6.41 -12.82
CA LEU A 286 5.72 6.64 -11.38
C LEU A 286 7.17 6.56 -10.85
N THR A 287 7.78 7.72 -10.61
CA THR A 287 9.10 7.84 -9.97
C THR A 287 9.05 8.89 -8.86
N GLY A 288 10.08 8.92 -8.00
CA GLY A 288 10.14 9.86 -6.89
C GLY A 288 10.15 11.34 -7.29
N ASP A 289 10.41 11.67 -8.56
CA ASP A 289 10.46 13.06 -9.05
C ASP A 289 9.09 13.56 -9.52
N ILE A 290 8.09 12.70 -9.59
CA ILE A 290 6.73 13.07 -10.00
C ILE A 290 6.02 13.82 -8.87
N ALA A 291 5.53 15.02 -9.17
CA ALA A 291 4.76 15.82 -8.20
C ALA A 291 3.53 15.04 -7.70
N GLN A 292 3.22 15.14 -6.39
CA GLN A 292 2.20 14.36 -5.72
C GLN A 292 0.82 14.40 -6.42
N LYS A 293 0.37 15.59 -6.82
CA LYS A 293 -0.90 15.75 -7.54
C LYS A 293 -0.94 14.96 -8.85
N LYS A 294 0.17 14.96 -9.59
CA LYS A 294 0.29 14.23 -10.85
C LYS A 294 0.34 12.72 -10.60
N ARG A 295 0.99 12.30 -9.52
CA ARG A 295 1.08 10.90 -9.11
C ARG A 295 -0.30 10.31 -8.78
N LEU A 296 -1.10 11.01 -7.96
CA LEU A 296 -2.48 10.60 -7.66
C LEU A 296 -3.33 10.53 -8.93
N SER A 297 -3.20 11.52 -9.83
CA SER A 297 -3.92 11.52 -11.12
C SER A 297 -3.53 10.33 -12.01
N ILE A 298 -2.23 9.93 -12.03
CA ILE A 298 -1.78 8.76 -12.81
C ILE A 298 -2.39 7.48 -12.25
N LEU A 299 -2.40 7.33 -10.92
CA LEU A 299 -2.99 6.17 -10.26
C LEU A 299 -4.50 6.07 -10.49
N ASP A 300 -5.20 7.20 -10.39
CA ASP A 300 -6.63 7.27 -10.67
C ASP A 300 -6.95 6.86 -12.12
N LYS A 301 -6.23 7.41 -13.09
CA LYS A 301 -6.34 7.04 -14.50
C LYS A 301 -6.07 5.55 -14.75
N PHE A 302 -5.06 4.99 -14.09
CA PHE A 302 -4.77 3.57 -14.20
C PHE A 302 -5.89 2.73 -13.59
N THR A 303 -6.42 3.12 -12.45
CA THR A 303 -7.55 2.43 -11.79
C THR A 303 -8.81 2.48 -12.64
N GLN A 304 -9.06 3.60 -13.34
CA GLN A 304 -10.21 3.77 -14.23
C GLN A 304 -10.03 3.12 -15.61
N GLY A 305 -8.84 2.57 -15.93
CA GLY A 305 -8.56 1.93 -17.22
C GLY A 305 -8.22 2.91 -18.34
N GLU A 306 -7.93 4.18 -18.02
CA GLU A 306 -7.41 5.14 -18.99
C GLU A 306 -5.92 4.89 -19.34
N LEU A 307 -5.21 4.16 -18.47
CA LEU A 307 -3.84 3.69 -18.67
C LEU A 307 -3.81 2.17 -18.52
N ASP A 308 -3.05 1.49 -19.37
CA ASP A 308 -2.89 0.03 -19.37
C ASP A 308 -1.60 -0.40 -18.68
N ILE A 309 -0.58 0.44 -18.75
CA ILE A 309 0.76 0.13 -18.24
C ILE A 309 1.21 1.21 -17.26
N LEU A 310 1.74 0.77 -16.11
CA LEU A 310 2.51 1.64 -15.20
C LEU A 310 3.98 1.25 -15.25
N VAL A 311 4.87 2.22 -15.45
CA VAL A 311 6.31 2.04 -15.29
C VAL A 311 6.74 2.69 -13.98
N ALA A 312 7.34 1.92 -13.07
CA ALA A 312 7.60 2.40 -11.73
C ALA A 312 8.94 1.91 -11.15
N THR A 313 9.50 2.70 -10.22
CA THR A 313 10.50 2.21 -9.27
C THR A 313 9.82 1.63 -8.03
N ASP A 314 10.51 0.74 -7.28
CA ASP A 314 9.98 0.16 -6.04
C ASP A 314 9.52 1.23 -5.06
N VAL A 315 10.37 2.20 -4.77
CA VAL A 315 10.06 3.31 -3.86
C VAL A 315 8.79 4.04 -4.28
N ALA A 316 8.54 4.17 -5.57
CA ALA A 316 7.35 4.84 -6.07
C ALA A 316 6.10 3.94 -6.09
N ALA A 317 6.24 2.64 -6.27
CA ALA A 317 5.12 1.71 -6.35
C ALA A 317 4.74 1.10 -4.99
N ARG A 318 5.64 1.12 -4.01
CA ARG A 318 5.37 0.59 -2.67
C ARG A 318 4.22 1.34 -1.99
N GLY A 319 3.35 0.62 -1.28
CA GLY A 319 2.18 1.16 -0.58
C GLY A 319 1.04 1.60 -1.51
N LEU A 320 1.14 1.34 -2.80
CA LEU A 320 0.04 1.58 -3.73
C LEU A 320 -0.87 0.36 -3.76
N HIS A 321 -2.13 0.55 -3.45
CA HIS A 321 -3.15 -0.44 -3.79
C HIS A 321 -3.55 -0.20 -5.24
N ILE A 322 -3.08 -1.06 -6.13
CA ILE A 322 -3.42 -1.03 -7.54
C ILE A 322 -4.25 -2.28 -7.80
N PRO A 323 -5.56 -2.14 -8.02
CA PRO A 323 -6.44 -3.28 -8.30
C PRO A 323 -6.28 -3.77 -9.74
N ASN A 324 -6.66 -5.04 -9.96
CA ASN A 324 -6.80 -5.64 -11.29
C ASN A 324 -5.52 -5.65 -12.14
N VAL A 325 -4.36 -5.76 -11.53
CA VAL A 325 -3.09 -5.96 -12.25
C VAL A 325 -3.03 -7.43 -12.67
N THR A 326 -2.94 -7.68 -13.97
CA THR A 326 -2.83 -9.02 -14.54
C THR A 326 -1.36 -9.43 -14.68
N HIS A 327 -0.48 -8.51 -15.06
CA HIS A 327 0.93 -8.80 -15.32
C HIS A 327 1.86 -7.88 -14.56
N VAL A 328 2.93 -8.45 -14.02
CA VAL A 328 4.09 -7.74 -13.46
C VAL A 328 5.32 -8.08 -14.29
N PHE A 329 5.93 -7.07 -14.89
CA PHE A 329 7.21 -7.20 -15.58
C PHE A 329 8.32 -6.67 -14.68
N ASN A 330 9.21 -7.54 -14.21
CA ASN A 330 10.43 -7.15 -13.52
C ASN A 330 11.50 -6.88 -14.60
N TYR A 331 11.48 -5.68 -15.19
CA TYR A 331 12.49 -5.28 -16.17
C TYR A 331 13.90 -5.38 -15.59
N ASP A 332 14.08 -4.97 -14.34
CA ASP A 332 15.29 -5.23 -13.55
C ASP A 332 14.92 -6.13 -12.38
N LEU A 333 15.70 -7.19 -12.12
CA LEU A 333 15.59 -7.91 -10.86
C LEU A 333 15.93 -6.95 -9.70
N PRO A 334 15.15 -6.92 -8.62
CA PRO A 334 15.41 -6.02 -7.51
C PRO A 334 16.69 -6.40 -6.76
N ASP A 335 17.30 -5.42 -6.10
CA ASP A 335 18.49 -5.64 -5.27
C ASP A 335 18.13 -6.29 -3.92
N ASP A 336 16.88 -6.11 -3.46
CA ASP A 336 16.33 -6.71 -2.24
C ASP A 336 15.30 -7.80 -2.62
N CYS A 337 15.44 -8.99 -2.01
CA CYS A 337 14.54 -10.11 -2.26
C CYS A 337 13.11 -9.84 -1.76
N ASP A 338 12.91 -9.06 -0.71
CA ASP A 338 11.58 -8.69 -0.25
C ASP A 338 10.86 -7.78 -1.26
N ASP A 339 11.61 -6.97 -2.01
CA ASP A 339 11.05 -6.19 -3.12
C ASP A 339 10.48 -7.09 -4.22
N TYR A 340 11.12 -8.23 -4.51
CA TYR A 340 10.57 -9.18 -5.48
C TYR A 340 9.18 -9.68 -5.06
N ARG A 341 9.03 -10.10 -3.82
CA ARG A 341 7.72 -10.52 -3.28
C ARG A 341 6.68 -9.39 -3.34
N HIS A 342 7.09 -8.17 -3.01
CA HIS A 342 6.21 -6.99 -3.06
C HIS A 342 5.78 -6.65 -4.49
N ARG A 343 6.66 -6.84 -5.48
CA ARG A 343 6.36 -6.59 -6.89
C ARG A 343 5.38 -7.62 -7.43
N ILE A 344 5.69 -8.92 -7.30
CA ILE A 344 4.82 -9.99 -7.81
C ILE A 344 3.46 -10.01 -7.08
N GLY A 345 3.43 -9.66 -5.80
CA GLY A 345 2.20 -9.49 -5.04
C GLY A 345 1.31 -8.32 -5.51
N ARG A 346 1.66 -7.61 -6.60
CA ARG A 346 0.74 -6.68 -7.26
C ARG A 346 -0.28 -7.39 -8.14
N THR A 347 0.03 -8.57 -8.65
CA THR A 347 -0.88 -9.44 -9.41
C THR A 347 -1.37 -10.63 -8.57
N GLY A 348 -2.23 -11.47 -9.12
CA GLY A 348 -2.74 -12.68 -8.45
C GLY A 348 -3.61 -12.42 -7.22
N ARG A 349 -4.27 -11.26 -7.12
CA ARG A 349 -5.07 -10.86 -5.96
C ARG A 349 -6.52 -11.29 -6.07
N ALA A 350 -7.18 -11.40 -4.92
CA ALA A 350 -8.62 -11.70 -4.80
C ALA A 350 -9.06 -12.98 -5.53
N GLY A 351 -8.16 -13.96 -5.63
CA GLY A 351 -8.49 -15.24 -6.28
C GLY A 351 -8.28 -15.27 -7.79
N ALA A 352 -7.85 -14.19 -8.43
CA ALA A 352 -7.49 -14.14 -9.84
C ALA A 352 -6.10 -14.75 -10.10
N GLU A 353 -5.90 -15.30 -11.31
CA GLU A 353 -4.57 -15.66 -11.80
C GLU A 353 -3.75 -14.40 -12.12
N GLY A 354 -2.44 -14.47 -11.93
CA GLY A 354 -1.51 -13.40 -12.24
C GLY A 354 -0.28 -13.91 -12.96
N TYR A 355 0.41 -13.01 -13.66
CA TYR A 355 1.63 -13.34 -14.39
C TYR A 355 2.78 -12.44 -13.90
N SER A 356 3.94 -13.03 -13.69
CA SER A 356 5.16 -12.31 -13.33
C SER A 356 6.29 -12.73 -14.28
N ILE A 357 6.74 -11.79 -15.08
CA ILE A 357 7.78 -12.00 -16.08
C ILE A 357 9.03 -11.21 -15.66
N SER A 358 10.15 -11.91 -15.49
CA SER A 358 11.40 -11.36 -14.99
C SER A 358 12.52 -11.40 -16.02
N LEU A 359 13.27 -10.30 -16.16
CA LEU A 359 14.38 -10.16 -17.10
C LEU A 359 15.72 -10.08 -16.35
N ALA A 360 16.44 -11.20 -16.26
CA ALA A 360 17.73 -11.33 -15.60
C ALA A 360 18.88 -11.04 -16.58
N CYS A 361 19.13 -9.77 -16.86
CA CYS A 361 20.28 -9.39 -17.68
C CYS A 361 21.61 -9.50 -16.91
N GLU A 362 22.74 -9.35 -17.59
CA GLU A 362 24.10 -9.49 -17.04
C GLU A 362 24.32 -8.63 -15.78
N ARG A 363 23.65 -7.48 -15.69
CA ARG A 363 23.79 -6.55 -14.57
C ARG A 363 23.09 -7.04 -13.29
N TYR A 364 21.94 -7.70 -13.41
CA TYR A 364 21.06 -8.01 -12.28
C TYR A 364 20.86 -9.51 -12.04
N SER A 365 21.39 -10.39 -12.92
CA SER A 365 21.26 -11.85 -12.76
C SER A 365 21.89 -12.37 -11.45
N GLN A 366 22.87 -11.67 -10.91
CA GLN A 366 23.49 -12.01 -9.61
C GLN A 366 22.52 -11.97 -8.43
N ASN A 367 21.39 -11.25 -8.55
CA ASN A 367 20.37 -11.14 -7.50
C ASN A 367 19.45 -12.38 -7.46
N LEU A 368 19.40 -13.15 -8.56
CA LEU A 368 18.47 -14.28 -8.70
C LEU A 368 18.60 -15.34 -7.61
N PRO A 369 19.80 -15.83 -7.20
CA PRO A 369 19.88 -16.86 -6.17
C PRO A 369 19.31 -16.43 -4.81
N ALA A 370 19.45 -15.15 -4.46
CA ALA A 370 18.88 -14.60 -3.22
C ALA A 370 17.35 -14.50 -3.30
N ILE A 371 16.83 -14.14 -4.47
CA ILE A 371 15.39 -14.05 -4.74
C ILE A 371 14.77 -15.45 -4.66
N GLU A 372 15.29 -16.44 -5.39
CA GLU A 372 14.77 -17.82 -5.39
C GLU A 372 14.81 -18.45 -4.00
N LYS A 373 15.89 -18.23 -3.25
CA LYS A 373 15.95 -18.64 -1.85
C LYS A 373 14.87 -18.00 -0.99
N ALA A 374 14.56 -16.73 -1.24
CA ALA A 374 13.55 -16.02 -0.46
C ALA A 374 12.13 -16.47 -0.78
N ILE A 375 11.83 -16.81 -2.04
CA ILE A 375 10.50 -17.31 -2.47
C ILE A 375 10.33 -18.82 -2.31
N ASP A 376 11.41 -19.53 -1.92
CA ASP A 376 11.46 -20.98 -1.68
C ASP A 376 11.15 -21.86 -2.91
N HIS A 377 11.45 -21.33 -4.12
CA HIS A 377 11.40 -22.10 -5.36
C HIS A 377 12.24 -21.44 -6.47
N SER A 378 12.57 -22.20 -7.49
CA SER A 378 13.22 -21.67 -8.70
C SER A 378 12.19 -21.15 -9.69
N ILE A 379 12.47 -19.99 -10.28
CA ILE A 379 11.61 -19.38 -11.29
C ILE A 379 11.80 -20.12 -12.62
N PRO A 380 10.73 -20.61 -13.27
CA PRO A 380 10.84 -21.29 -14.56
C PRO A 380 11.52 -20.42 -15.61
N VAL A 381 12.53 -20.98 -16.28
CA VAL A 381 13.31 -20.28 -17.31
C VAL A 381 12.66 -20.49 -18.66
N SER A 382 12.35 -19.39 -19.34
CA SER A 382 11.88 -19.37 -20.73
C SER A 382 12.97 -18.86 -21.67
N GLN A 383 12.91 -19.31 -22.91
CA GLN A 383 13.85 -18.88 -23.96
C GLN A 383 13.16 -17.88 -24.89
N TYR A 384 13.93 -16.98 -25.47
CA TYR A 384 13.49 -16.10 -26.54
C TYR A 384 14.43 -16.21 -27.74
N ASP A 385 13.91 -15.95 -28.92
CA ASP A 385 14.70 -15.86 -30.13
C ASP A 385 15.08 -14.39 -30.40
N PRO A 386 16.36 -14.00 -30.33
CA PRO A 386 16.80 -12.64 -30.63
C PRO A 386 16.38 -12.13 -32.02
N GLN A 387 16.18 -13.04 -32.99
CA GLN A 387 15.76 -12.69 -34.35
C GLN A 387 14.23 -12.41 -34.44
N ALA A 388 13.46 -12.93 -33.49
CA ALA A 388 12.02 -12.73 -33.41
C ALA A 388 11.63 -11.45 -32.64
N LEU A 389 12.60 -10.76 -32.01
CA LEU A 389 12.33 -9.52 -31.28
C LEU A 389 11.81 -8.43 -32.24
N LEU A 390 10.88 -7.64 -31.74
CA LEU A 390 10.34 -6.51 -32.47
C LEU A 390 11.46 -5.58 -32.96
N SER A 391 11.54 -5.38 -34.29
CA SER A 391 12.52 -4.53 -34.93
C SER A 391 11.85 -3.26 -35.48
N GLY A 392 12.63 -2.18 -35.61
CA GLY A 392 12.11 -0.93 -36.17
C GLY A 392 11.18 -0.16 -35.25
N LEU A 393 11.24 -0.45 -33.96
CA LEU A 393 10.44 0.23 -32.94
C LEU A 393 10.61 1.75 -32.99
N PRO A 394 9.53 2.55 -32.79
CA PRO A 394 9.58 3.97 -32.84
C PRO A 394 10.59 4.56 -31.84
N THR A 395 11.49 5.40 -32.32
CA THR A 395 12.45 6.09 -31.46
C THR A 395 11.76 7.25 -30.74
N PRO A 396 11.87 7.34 -29.41
CA PRO A 396 11.30 8.45 -28.67
C PRO A 396 11.88 9.79 -29.12
N LYS A 397 11.03 10.82 -29.24
CA LYS A 397 11.48 12.19 -29.54
C LYS A 397 12.51 12.65 -28.50
N PRO A 398 13.62 13.30 -28.89
CA PRO A 398 14.61 13.80 -27.95
C PRO A 398 14.00 14.79 -26.95
N PHE A 399 14.38 14.64 -25.69
CA PHE A 399 13.87 15.51 -24.62
C PHE A 399 14.53 16.88 -24.74
N LYS A 400 13.74 17.94 -24.90
CA LYS A 400 14.23 19.31 -24.68
C LYS A 400 14.40 19.48 -23.17
N ARG A 401 15.62 19.34 -22.64
CA ARG A 401 15.94 19.77 -21.28
C ARG A 401 15.61 21.25 -21.17
N THR A 402 14.52 21.58 -20.49
CA THR A 402 14.31 22.93 -20.02
C THR A 402 15.37 23.19 -18.96
N ASN A 403 16.38 24.00 -19.32
CA ASN A 403 17.36 24.52 -18.37
C ASN A 403 16.59 25.26 -17.27
N ARG A 404 16.34 24.62 -16.14
CA ARG A 404 16.00 25.35 -14.92
C ARG A 404 17.21 26.19 -14.58
N ARG A 405 17.16 27.50 -14.86
CA ARG A 405 18.10 28.50 -14.34
C ARG A 405 18.10 28.32 -12.82
N LYS A 406 19.28 28.08 -12.24
CA LYS A 406 19.49 28.21 -10.78
C LYS A 406 19.06 29.62 -10.41
N PRO A 407 18.27 29.81 -9.36
CA PRO A 407 18.09 31.15 -8.80
C PRO A 407 19.45 31.60 -8.26
N SER A 408 19.85 32.80 -8.67
CA SER A 408 21.01 33.54 -8.19
C SER A 408 20.86 33.92 -6.73
#